data_e7e2069a69c071c4ae9668ee2f05815e
#
_entry.id   e7e2069a69c071c4ae9668ee2f05815e
#
_cell.length_a   1.000
_cell.length_b   1.000
_cell.length_c   1.000
_cell.angle_alpha   90.00
_cell.angle_beta   90.00
_cell.angle_gamma   90.00
#
_symmetry.space_group_name_H-M   'P 1'
#
loop_
_entity.id
_entity.type
_entity.pdbx_description
1 polymer ?
#
loop_
_entity_poly.entity_id
_entity_poly.type
_entity_poly.pdbx_seq_one_letter_code
_entity_poly.pdbx_strand_id
1 'polypeptide(L)'
;MSKIVNEAKIKNPFVVKIRELLEHRAFWLYLLTDEAEKRGLDPTDFASAAISRCGISQGTDLVKQGGTKSLKGLKKTLFTKAARWVFEMDVVESADNTLYLDFHYCPLVKAWQKAGCSDEEIARLCDIAMCGDHGIGKCFDARLELPKAIAKGDDVCALRYIKSSDEQGEKWGK
;
A
#
# COMPACT_ATOMS: atom_id res chain seq x y z
N MET A 1 2.97 25.50 3.11
CA MET A 1 3.47 24.49 4.09
C MET A 1 2.76 23.18 3.82
N SER A 2 3.48 22.06 3.75
CA SER A 2 2.90 20.73 3.56
C SER A 2 1.93 20.39 4.72
N LYS A 3 0.80 19.79 4.37
CA LYS A 3 -0.18 19.28 5.35
C LYS A 3 0.15 17.84 5.78
N ILE A 4 1.08 17.19 5.08
CA ILE A 4 1.43 15.78 5.30
C ILE A 4 2.40 15.68 6.46
N VAL A 5 1.95 15.12 7.59
CA VAL A 5 2.77 14.78 8.75
C VAL A 5 3.09 13.29 8.71
N ASN A 6 4.37 12.93 8.62
CA ASN A 6 4.82 11.54 8.50
C ASN A 6 6.15 11.33 9.23
N GLU A 7 6.08 11.28 10.56
CA GLU A 7 7.26 11.19 11.42
C GLU A 7 7.34 9.83 12.12
N ALA A 8 8.47 9.14 11.92
CA ALA A 8 8.73 7.82 12.50
C ALA A 8 9.04 7.92 14.01
N LYS A 9 8.36 7.12 14.81
CA LYS A 9 8.61 6.95 16.26
C LYS A 9 9.63 5.84 16.53
N ILE A 10 9.56 4.72 15.78
CA ILE A 10 10.48 3.60 15.92
C ILE A 10 11.81 3.92 15.24
N LYS A 11 12.89 3.98 16.04
CA LYS A 11 14.25 4.31 15.57
C LYS A 11 15.23 3.12 15.67
N ASN A 12 14.70 1.88 15.68
CA ASN A 12 15.52 0.68 15.68
C ASN A 12 16.38 0.62 14.39
N PRO A 13 17.71 0.40 14.46
CA PRO A 13 18.58 0.44 13.28
C PRO A 13 18.19 -0.55 12.16
N PHE A 14 17.71 -1.73 12.52
CA PHE A 14 17.23 -2.72 11.54
C PHE A 14 15.96 -2.22 10.82
N VAL A 15 15.01 -1.65 11.56
CA VAL A 15 13.79 -1.06 10.99
C VAL A 15 14.14 0.12 10.07
N VAL A 16 15.05 0.98 10.50
CA VAL A 16 15.53 2.11 9.68
C VAL A 16 16.12 1.60 8.36
N LYS A 17 16.93 0.53 8.41
CA LYS A 17 17.54 -0.03 7.19
C LYS A 17 16.50 -0.60 6.21
N ILE A 18 15.45 -1.25 6.72
CA ILE A 18 14.35 -1.72 5.86
C ILE A 18 13.58 -0.52 5.26
N ARG A 19 13.35 0.54 6.04
CA ARG A 19 12.72 1.76 5.54
C ARG A 19 13.51 2.39 4.39
N GLU A 20 14.84 2.48 4.51
CA GLU A 20 15.72 2.98 3.44
C GLU A 20 15.54 2.20 2.13
N LEU A 21 15.40 0.87 2.19
CA LEU A 21 15.14 0.05 1.00
C LEU A 21 13.76 0.34 0.38
N LEU A 22 12.74 0.56 1.20
CA LEU A 22 11.41 0.94 0.72
C LEU A 22 11.39 2.37 0.17
N GLU A 23 12.10 3.28 0.82
CA GLU A 23 12.29 4.66 0.34
C GLU A 23 12.98 4.67 -1.03
N HIS A 24 14.02 3.85 -1.22
CA HIS A 24 14.70 3.73 -2.50
C HIS A 24 13.76 3.22 -3.61
N ARG A 25 12.92 2.21 -3.31
CA ARG A 25 11.90 1.74 -4.25
C ARG A 25 10.88 2.83 -4.60
N ALA A 26 10.43 3.59 -3.61
CA ALA A 26 9.49 4.69 -3.82
C ALA A 26 10.11 5.83 -4.63
N PHE A 27 11.39 6.11 -4.42
CA PHE A 27 12.14 7.10 -5.19
C PHE A 27 12.28 6.70 -6.67
N TRP A 28 12.49 5.40 -6.96
CA TRP A 28 12.45 4.90 -8.33
C TRP A 28 11.09 5.15 -9.02
N LEU A 29 9.99 4.88 -8.32
CA LEU A 29 8.67 5.15 -8.87
C LEU A 29 8.52 6.63 -9.22
N TYR A 30 8.91 7.53 -8.30
CA TYR A 30 8.88 8.97 -8.55
C TYR A 30 9.71 9.35 -9.77
N LEU A 31 10.97 8.93 -9.85
CA LEU A 31 11.83 9.28 -10.97
C LEU A 31 11.31 8.78 -12.32
N LEU A 32 10.73 7.57 -12.36
CA LEU A 32 10.16 7.01 -13.59
C LEU A 32 8.91 7.78 -14.04
N THR A 33 8.06 8.21 -13.11
CA THR A 33 6.90 9.02 -13.43
C THR A 33 7.28 10.44 -13.85
N ASP A 34 8.22 11.08 -13.15
CA ASP A 34 8.77 12.39 -13.49
C ASP A 34 9.43 12.40 -14.88
N GLU A 35 10.23 11.37 -15.21
CA GLU A 35 10.83 11.25 -16.54
C GLU A 35 9.81 11.01 -17.66
N ALA A 36 8.70 10.32 -17.38
CA ALA A 36 7.60 10.17 -18.33
C ALA A 36 6.91 11.51 -18.61
N GLU A 37 6.63 12.28 -17.56
CA GLU A 37 6.02 13.62 -17.67
C GLU A 37 6.89 14.60 -18.45
N LYS A 38 8.21 14.62 -18.20
CA LYS A 38 9.17 15.42 -18.97
C LYS A 38 9.16 15.09 -20.46
N ARG A 39 8.70 13.91 -20.86
CA ARG A 39 8.51 13.48 -22.23
C ARG A 39 7.09 13.67 -22.76
N GLY A 40 6.23 14.36 -21.99
CA GLY A 40 4.84 14.64 -22.35
C GLY A 40 3.92 13.43 -22.25
N LEU A 41 4.30 12.38 -21.49
CA LEU A 41 3.48 11.20 -21.26
C LEU A 41 2.76 11.31 -19.90
N ASP A 42 1.50 10.90 -19.82
CA ASP A 42 0.84 10.69 -18.53
C ASP A 42 1.22 9.30 -17.98
N PRO A 43 1.97 9.23 -16.87
CA PRO A 43 2.41 7.96 -16.32
C PRO A 43 1.32 7.24 -15.53
N THR A 44 0.21 7.89 -15.19
CA THR A 44 -0.77 7.39 -14.22
C THR A 44 -1.33 6.04 -14.63
N ASP A 45 -1.77 5.90 -15.88
CA ASP A 45 -2.39 4.68 -16.38
C ASP A 45 -1.40 3.50 -16.43
N PHE A 46 -0.29 3.65 -17.14
CA PHE A 46 0.66 2.54 -17.30
C PHE A 46 1.39 2.20 -15.99
N ALA A 47 1.69 3.19 -15.12
CA ALA A 47 2.30 2.92 -13.83
C ALA A 47 1.32 2.18 -12.90
N SER A 48 0.06 2.61 -12.85
CA SER A 48 -0.98 1.92 -12.08
C SER A 48 -1.19 0.47 -12.55
N ALA A 49 -1.23 0.25 -13.87
CA ALA A 49 -1.33 -1.10 -14.44
C ALA A 49 -0.12 -1.96 -14.08
N ALA A 50 1.11 -1.41 -14.17
CA ALA A 50 2.33 -2.12 -13.81
C ALA A 50 2.39 -2.48 -12.32
N ILE A 51 2.07 -1.53 -11.44
CA ILE A 51 2.04 -1.74 -9.99
C ILE A 51 0.94 -2.74 -9.60
N SER A 52 -0.24 -2.69 -10.24
CA SER A 52 -1.30 -3.69 -10.03
C SER A 52 -0.83 -5.10 -10.39
N ARG A 53 -0.13 -5.27 -11.51
CA ARG A 53 0.46 -6.57 -11.90
C ARG A 53 1.49 -7.06 -10.88
N CYS A 54 2.33 -6.17 -10.35
CA CYS A 54 3.26 -6.48 -9.29
C CYS A 54 2.53 -6.99 -8.04
N GLY A 55 1.45 -6.30 -7.63
CA GLY A 55 0.61 -6.71 -6.50
C GLY A 55 -0.05 -8.07 -6.71
N ILE A 56 -0.56 -8.37 -7.92
CA ILE A 56 -1.14 -9.68 -8.24
C ILE A 56 -0.07 -10.78 -8.16
N SER A 57 1.14 -10.55 -8.68
CA SER A 57 2.24 -11.51 -8.56
C SER A 57 2.57 -11.78 -7.10
N GLN A 58 2.76 -10.74 -6.30
CA GLN A 58 3.02 -10.85 -4.86
C GLN A 58 1.87 -11.55 -4.12
N GLY A 59 0.62 -11.16 -4.37
CA GLY A 59 -0.55 -11.76 -3.75
C GLY A 59 -0.69 -13.25 -4.05
N THR A 60 -0.39 -13.65 -5.29
CA THR A 60 -0.37 -15.07 -5.69
C THR A 60 0.64 -15.86 -4.87
N ASP A 61 1.85 -15.33 -4.67
CA ASP A 61 2.88 -16.00 -3.88
C ASP A 61 2.52 -16.03 -2.38
N LEU A 62 1.91 -14.97 -1.86
CA LEU A 62 1.41 -14.93 -0.48
C LEU A 62 0.32 -15.99 -0.23
N VAL A 63 -0.61 -16.20 -1.18
CA VAL A 63 -1.62 -17.26 -1.08
C VAL A 63 -0.96 -18.64 -1.06
N LYS A 64 0.03 -18.89 -1.93
CA LYS A 64 0.80 -20.15 -1.95
C LYS A 64 1.53 -20.36 -0.62
N GLN A 65 2.23 -19.34 -0.13
CA GLN A 65 2.98 -19.39 1.12
C GLN A 65 2.08 -19.64 2.35
N GLY A 66 0.91 -19.00 2.39
CA GLY A 66 -0.04 -19.12 3.48
C GLY A 66 -0.93 -20.36 3.40
N GLY A 67 -1.04 -21.00 2.23
CA GLY A 67 -1.94 -22.14 1.97
C GLY A 67 -3.43 -21.79 2.13
N THR A 68 -3.79 -20.49 2.12
CA THR A 68 -5.15 -20.02 2.35
C THR A 68 -5.37 -18.64 1.74
N LYS A 69 -6.61 -18.37 1.36
CA LYS A 69 -7.06 -17.03 0.96
C LYS A 69 -7.72 -16.24 2.10
N SER A 70 -7.72 -16.73 3.35
CA SER A 70 -8.28 -15.98 4.47
C SER A 70 -7.47 -14.70 4.73
N LEU A 71 -8.13 -13.64 5.21
CA LEU A 71 -7.44 -12.39 5.54
C LEU A 71 -6.58 -12.51 6.81
N LYS A 72 -6.86 -13.48 7.68
CA LYS A 72 -5.90 -13.91 8.73
C LYS A 72 -4.62 -14.47 8.12
N GLY A 73 -4.72 -15.23 7.02
CA GLY A 73 -3.58 -15.72 6.25
C GLY A 73 -2.76 -14.57 5.66
N LEU A 74 -3.41 -13.60 5.03
CA LEU A 74 -2.76 -12.38 4.52
C LEU A 74 -2.02 -11.64 5.64
N LYS A 75 -2.65 -11.44 6.79
CA LYS A 75 -1.98 -10.82 7.95
C LYS A 75 -0.72 -11.59 8.37
N LYS A 76 -0.79 -12.92 8.42
CA LYS A 76 0.31 -13.77 8.85
C LYS A 76 1.50 -13.73 7.89
N THR A 77 1.24 -13.66 6.58
CA THR A 77 2.27 -13.74 5.54
C THR A 77 2.85 -12.37 5.18
N LEU A 78 2.02 -11.34 5.04
CA LEU A 78 2.45 -9.99 4.62
C LEU A 78 2.66 -9.04 5.81
N PHE A 79 1.68 -8.95 6.71
CA PHE A 79 1.71 -8.00 7.82
C PHE A 79 2.35 -8.61 9.07
N THR A 80 3.55 -9.15 8.90
CA THR A 80 4.39 -9.74 9.96
C THR A 80 4.75 -8.71 11.03
N LYS A 81 5.32 -9.17 12.16
CA LYS A 81 5.79 -8.25 13.22
C LYS A 81 6.81 -7.23 12.69
N ALA A 82 7.72 -7.68 11.82
CA ALA A 82 8.72 -6.78 11.21
C ALA A 82 8.06 -5.74 10.29
N ALA A 83 7.15 -6.15 9.42
CA ALA A 83 6.41 -5.22 8.55
C ALA A 83 5.63 -4.19 9.37
N ARG A 84 4.98 -4.63 10.46
CA ARG A 84 4.25 -3.71 11.35
C ARG A 84 5.16 -2.68 12.02
N TRP A 85 6.38 -3.02 12.37
CA TRP A 85 7.35 -2.06 12.91
C TRP A 85 7.84 -1.06 11.86
N VAL A 86 7.99 -1.51 10.61
CA VAL A 86 8.44 -0.65 9.49
C VAL A 86 7.45 0.48 9.22
N PHE A 87 6.16 0.18 9.19
CA PHE A 87 5.08 1.14 8.92
C PHE A 87 4.38 1.64 10.20
N GLU A 88 4.85 1.21 11.38
CA GLU A 88 4.23 1.54 12.68
C GLU A 88 2.74 1.21 12.69
N MET A 89 2.41 -0.05 12.36
CA MET A 89 1.04 -0.49 12.15
C MET A 89 0.38 -1.00 13.42
N ASP A 90 -0.86 -0.58 13.63
CA ASP A 90 -1.81 -1.22 14.52
C ASP A 90 -2.74 -2.16 13.76
N VAL A 91 -3.07 -3.29 14.38
CA VAL A 91 -4.09 -4.21 13.88
C VAL A 91 -5.39 -3.89 14.58
N VAL A 92 -6.30 -3.23 13.86
CA VAL A 92 -7.61 -2.81 14.40
C VAL A 92 -8.58 -4.00 14.42
N GLU A 93 -8.60 -4.78 13.33
CA GLU A 93 -9.43 -5.98 13.22
C GLU A 93 -8.70 -7.07 12.43
N SER A 94 -8.92 -8.32 12.80
CA SER A 94 -8.35 -9.47 12.09
C SER A 94 -9.26 -10.67 12.20
N ALA A 95 -10.05 -10.90 11.16
CA ALA A 95 -10.93 -12.06 10.97
C ALA A 95 -10.64 -12.74 9.63
N ASP A 96 -11.35 -13.80 9.30
CA ASP A 96 -11.12 -14.51 8.03
C ASP A 96 -11.59 -13.68 6.82
N ASN A 97 -12.62 -12.83 7.02
CA ASN A 97 -13.23 -12.00 5.99
C ASN A 97 -12.95 -10.50 6.12
N THR A 98 -12.30 -10.08 7.20
CA THR A 98 -11.92 -8.67 7.45
C THR A 98 -10.51 -8.56 7.99
N LEU A 99 -9.77 -7.55 7.48
CA LEU A 99 -8.48 -7.18 8.02
C LEU A 99 -8.34 -5.67 7.98
N TYR A 100 -8.35 -5.03 9.15
CA TYR A 100 -8.23 -3.58 9.31
C TYR A 100 -6.90 -3.24 9.98
N LEU A 101 -6.15 -2.38 9.32
CA LEU A 101 -4.83 -1.93 9.74
C LEU A 101 -4.77 -0.42 9.69
N ASP A 102 -4.18 0.19 10.70
CA ASP A 102 -3.84 1.61 10.71
C ASP A 102 -2.32 1.76 10.68
N PHE A 103 -1.80 2.45 9.67
CA PHE A 103 -0.39 2.73 9.50
C PHE A 103 -0.12 4.15 9.99
N HIS A 104 0.77 4.32 10.95
CA HIS A 104 1.13 5.61 11.52
C HIS A 104 2.37 6.24 10.88
N TYR A 105 3.05 5.49 10.01
CA TYR A 105 4.21 5.94 9.25
C TYR A 105 4.25 5.24 7.89
N CYS A 106 4.65 5.99 6.86
CA CYS A 106 4.82 5.45 5.51
C CYS A 106 6.21 5.82 4.96
N PRO A 107 7.12 4.85 4.76
CA PRO A 107 8.44 5.12 4.17
C PRO A 107 8.35 5.61 2.72
N LEU A 108 7.29 5.27 1.97
CA LEU A 108 7.10 5.76 0.61
C LEU A 108 6.85 7.28 0.62
N VAL A 109 5.92 7.72 1.44
CA VAL A 109 5.64 9.16 1.64
C VAL A 109 6.92 9.89 2.08
N LYS A 110 7.70 9.29 3.00
CA LYS A 110 8.96 9.89 3.44
C LYS A 110 9.97 10.08 2.30
N ALA A 111 10.06 9.11 1.39
CA ALA A 111 10.91 9.23 0.21
C ALA A 111 10.50 10.40 -0.69
N TRP A 112 9.21 10.54 -0.96
CA TRP A 112 8.68 11.61 -1.81
C TRP A 112 8.81 12.99 -1.15
N GLN A 113 8.64 13.08 0.18
CA GLN A 113 8.94 14.29 0.94
C GLN A 113 10.43 14.68 0.83
N LYS A 114 11.35 13.71 0.96
CA LYS A 114 12.81 13.93 0.78
C LYS A 114 13.16 14.35 -0.66
N ALA A 115 12.41 13.88 -1.65
CA ALA A 115 12.57 14.26 -3.05
C ALA A 115 12.05 15.67 -3.36
N GLY A 116 11.34 16.32 -2.42
CA GLY A 116 10.78 17.66 -2.59
C GLY A 116 9.44 17.67 -3.34
N CYS A 117 8.75 16.53 -3.45
CA CYS A 117 7.43 16.45 -4.08
C CYS A 117 6.41 17.31 -3.33
N SER A 118 5.49 17.94 -4.05
CA SER A 118 4.33 18.62 -3.49
C SER A 118 3.34 17.65 -2.86
N ASP A 119 2.42 18.15 -2.03
CA ASP A 119 1.38 17.31 -1.41
C ASP A 119 0.51 16.61 -2.47
N GLU A 120 0.23 17.29 -3.60
CA GLU A 120 -0.54 16.75 -4.72
C GLU A 120 0.21 15.63 -5.44
N GLU A 121 1.52 15.79 -5.67
CA GLU A 121 2.37 14.73 -6.26
C GLU A 121 2.46 13.53 -5.34
N ILE A 122 2.63 13.74 -4.03
CA ILE A 122 2.67 12.66 -3.04
C ILE A 122 1.33 11.90 -3.02
N ALA A 123 0.20 12.59 -3.06
CA ALA A 123 -1.13 11.97 -3.12
C ALA A 123 -1.29 11.10 -4.38
N ARG A 124 -0.90 11.62 -5.55
CA ARG A 124 -0.95 10.89 -6.84
C ARG A 124 -0.03 9.67 -6.84
N LEU A 125 1.22 9.80 -6.36
CA LEU A 125 2.16 8.68 -6.26
C LEU A 125 1.65 7.60 -5.30
N CYS A 126 0.98 8.00 -4.22
CA CYS A 126 0.31 7.08 -3.30
C CYS A 126 -0.82 6.32 -4.00
N ASP A 127 -1.68 7.00 -4.77
CA ASP A 127 -2.78 6.34 -5.50
C ASP A 127 -2.25 5.31 -6.50
N ILE A 128 -1.15 5.61 -7.22
CA ILE A 128 -0.45 4.65 -8.08
C ILE A 128 0.10 3.47 -7.26
N ALA A 129 0.78 3.73 -6.15
CA ALA A 129 1.37 2.69 -5.30
C ALA A 129 0.29 1.76 -4.72
N MET A 130 -0.86 2.30 -4.31
CA MET A 130 -2.00 1.53 -3.76
C MET A 130 -2.59 0.53 -4.76
N CYS A 131 -2.37 0.69 -6.07
CA CYS A 131 -2.75 -0.31 -7.06
C CYS A 131 -2.10 -1.68 -6.79
N GLY A 132 -0.93 -1.70 -6.14
CA GLY A 132 -0.29 -2.94 -5.68
C GLY A 132 -1.09 -3.64 -4.58
N ASP A 133 -1.51 -2.90 -3.57
CA ASP A 133 -2.30 -3.43 -2.46
C ASP A 133 -3.69 -3.89 -2.93
N HIS A 134 -4.31 -3.17 -3.87
CA HIS A 134 -5.52 -3.64 -4.56
C HIS A 134 -5.27 -4.95 -5.32
N GLY A 135 -4.11 -5.07 -6.00
CA GLY A 135 -3.72 -6.30 -6.69
C GLY A 135 -3.55 -7.48 -5.75
N ILE A 136 -2.93 -7.28 -4.58
CA ILE A 136 -2.83 -8.28 -3.51
C ILE A 136 -4.24 -8.68 -3.04
N GLY A 137 -5.10 -7.72 -2.74
CA GLY A 137 -6.48 -7.96 -2.29
C GLY A 137 -7.27 -8.87 -3.21
N LYS A 138 -7.16 -8.66 -4.54
CA LYS A 138 -7.80 -9.52 -5.55
C LYS A 138 -7.42 -11.00 -5.42
N CYS A 139 -6.18 -11.31 -5.08
CA CYS A 139 -5.72 -12.70 -4.89
C CYS A 139 -6.33 -13.37 -3.66
N PHE A 140 -6.79 -12.59 -2.70
CA PHE A 140 -7.49 -13.03 -1.49
C PHE A 140 -9.01 -12.90 -1.60
N ASP A 141 -9.56 -12.63 -2.80
CA ASP A 141 -10.99 -12.39 -3.04
C ASP A 141 -11.52 -11.24 -2.16
N ALA A 142 -10.70 -10.21 -1.95
CA ALA A 142 -11.01 -9.08 -1.09
C ALA A 142 -10.88 -7.75 -1.84
N ARG A 143 -11.79 -6.82 -1.56
CA ARG A 143 -11.62 -5.42 -1.91
C ARG A 143 -10.78 -4.72 -0.83
N LEU A 144 -10.06 -3.69 -1.23
CA LEU A 144 -9.35 -2.80 -0.33
C LEU A 144 -10.03 -1.42 -0.37
N GLU A 145 -10.31 -0.88 0.81
CA GLU A 145 -10.74 0.50 1.01
C GLU A 145 -9.65 1.26 1.77
N LEU A 146 -9.45 2.53 1.42
CA LEU A 146 -8.50 3.43 2.07
C LEU A 146 -9.21 4.73 2.47
N PRO A 147 -10.06 4.73 3.53
CA PRO A 147 -10.84 5.91 3.93
C PRO A 147 -9.97 7.06 4.43
N LYS A 148 -8.73 6.79 4.88
CA LYS A 148 -7.74 7.77 5.30
C LYS A 148 -6.38 7.43 4.72
N ALA A 149 -5.60 8.44 4.32
CA ALA A 149 -4.24 8.27 3.81
C ALA A 149 -3.30 9.39 4.29
N ILE A 150 -2.17 9.03 4.89
CA ILE A 150 -1.11 9.98 5.27
C ILE A 150 -0.72 10.86 4.08
N ALA A 151 -0.62 10.27 2.89
CA ALA A 151 -0.31 10.99 1.65
C ALA A 151 -1.34 12.06 1.27
N LYS A 152 -2.52 12.07 1.86
CA LYS A 152 -3.60 13.05 1.64
C LYS A 152 -3.78 13.99 2.84
N GLY A 153 -2.89 13.90 3.83
CA GLY A 153 -2.88 14.76 5.01
C GLY A 153 -3.63 14.19 6.21
N ASP A 154 -4.09 12.93 6.15
CA ASP A 154 -4.68 12.26 7.30
C ASP A 154 -3.62 11.82 8.32
N ASP A 155 -4.05 11.54 9.54
CA ASP A 155 -3.22 11.10 10.67
C ASP A 155 -2.71 9.66 10.54
N VAL A 156 -3.40 8.83 9.74
CA VAL A 156 -3.06 7.43 9.48
C VAL A 156 -3.42 7.03 8.04
N CYS A 157 -2.80 5.94 7.56
CA CYS A 157 -3.36 5.19 6.42
C CYS A 157 -4.25 4.08 6.98
N ALA A 158 -5.55 4.18 6.75
CA ALA A 158 -6.53 3.21 7.21
C ALA A 158 -6.80 2.14 6.13
N LEU A 159 -6.05 1.05 6.12
CA LEU A 159 -6.24 -0.04 5.16
C LEU A 159 -7.34 -0.98 5.63
N ARG A 160 -8.33 -1.21 4.79
CA ARG A 160 -9.52 -2.04 5.10
C ARG A 160 -9.71 -3.08 4.01
N TYR A 161 -9.16 -4.29 4.22
CA TYR A 161 -9.43 -5.43 3.36
C TYR A 161 -10.73 -6.10 3.81
N ILE A 162 -11.65 -6.29 2.87
CA ILE A 162 -12.99 -6.83 3.13
C ILE A 162 -13.31 -7.85 2.03
N LYS A 163 -13.63 -9.08 2.41
CA LYS A 163 -14.19 -10.06 1.47
C LYS A 163 -15.66 -9.77 1.21
N SER A 164 -16.10 -10.03 0.00
CA SER A 164 -17.54 -10.07 -0.29
C SER A 164 -18.16 -11.20 0.54
N SER A 165 -19.20 -10.92 1.32
CA SER A 165 -20.05 -11.97 1.86
C SER A 165 -20.72 -12.68 0.68
N ASP A 166 -20.82 -13.99 0.72
CA ASP A 166 -21.43 -14.82 -0.33
C ASP A 166 -22.93 -14.54 -0.60
N GLU A 167 -23.52 -13.53 0.04
CA GLU A 167 -24.91 -13.10 -0.14
C GLU A 167 -25.16 -12.17 -1.35
N GLN A 168 -24.15 -11.85 -2.18
CA GLN A 168 -24.32 -11.13 -3.45
C GLN A 168 -23.69 -11.88 -4.64
N GLY A 169 -23.87 -13.17 -4.68
CA GLY A 169 -23.58 -14.01 -5.84
C GLY A 169 -24.66 -13.91 -6.91
N GLU A 170 -24.95 -12.72 -7.44
CA GLU A 170 -25.70 -12.51 -8.69
C GLU A 170 -25.75 -11.01 -9.02
N LYS A 171 -24.79 -10.50 -9.75
CA LYS A 171 -24.94 -9.35 -10.67
C LYS A 171 -23.63 -8.80 -11.25
N TRP A 172 -22.79 -9.67 -11.81
CA TRP A 172 -21.77 -9.22 -12.78
C TRP A 172 -21.67 -10.26 -13.90
N GLY A 173 -22.71 -10.34 -14.70
CA GLY A 173 -22.75 -11.12 -15.92
C GLY A 173 -23.77 -10.54 -16.88
N LYS A 174 -23.32 -9.61 -17.71
CA LYS A 174 -23.70 -9.48 -19.12
C LYS A 174 -22.90 -8.35 -19.76
#